data_1f7b61e34d8c357fd064a5489c30f1e8
#
_entry.id   1f7b61e34d8c357fd064a5489c30f1e8
#
_cell.length_a   1.000
_cell.length_b   1.000
_cell.length_c   1.000
_cell.angle_alpha   90.00
_cell.angle_beta   90.00
_cell.angle_gamma   90.00
#
_symmetry.space_group_name_H-M   'P 1'
#
loop_
_entity.id
_entity.type
_entity.pdbx_description
1 polymer ?
#
loop_
_entity_poly.entity_id
_entity_poly.type
_entity_poly.pdbx_seq_one_letter_code
_entity_poly.pdbx_strand_id
1 'polypeptide(L)'
;VVPLYNTPQQFLVELLDSVQNQSYRNWELCMVDAGQDETVGQTVKARAASDPRIRYRKLDKNDGIAGNTNQGFAMVKGDYVALLDHDDILHPCALWYVAQAIAEQGADFVYTDEVTFEGDIDHLTVYHFKPDYMLDNLRSNNYICHLSVFSAALLAKVGGDERAEFNGSQDYDLYLRLTEQAKKVVHIPHLLYYWRSSPTSVASNISAKMYCLEAAMKALRAHYKRVGVPVDDVTMIPNTPGFYKTDYTITKPGKVSILIPSCDHGADLRTCVDSIYRKTTYADFEVLIIENNSKEDGTFRLYEQLQKEHPDNLRVLYWKGTGFNYSALNNFGAKEATGEYLLLLNNDTEVITPRWL
;
A
#
# COMPACT_ATOMS: atom_id res chain seq x y z
N VAL A 1 16.64 -8.22 -13.26
CA VAL A 1 16.47 -7.40 -14.48
C VAL A 1 16.78 -5.97 -14.13
N VAL A 2 17.65 -5.31 -14.93
CA VAL A 2 18.09 -3.93 -14.72
C VAL A 2 17.97 -3.16 -16.04
N PRO A 3 17.02 -2.23 -16.15
CA PRO A 3 16.99 -1.27 -17.27
C PRO A 3 18.02 -0.15 -17.02
N LEU A 4 18.91 0.09 -17.99
CA LEU A 4 19.93 1.13 -17.96
C LEU A 4 19.53 2.30 -18.86
N TYR A 5 19.60 3.52 -18.31
CA TYR A 5 19.42 4.72 -19.11
C TYR A 5 20.23 5.87 -18.51
N ASN A 6 21.26 6.31 -19.24
CA ASN A 6 22.19 7.36 -18.80
C ASN A 6 22.77 7.12 -17.40
N THR A 7 23.07 5.86 -17.09
CA THR A 7 23.55 5.43 -15.77
C THR A 7 24.94 6.01 -15.49
N PRO A 8 25.12 6.75 -14.38
CA PRO A 8 26.46 7.18 -13.97
C PRO A 8 27.39 5.98 -13.77
N GLN A 9 28.62 6.10 -14.25
CA GLN A 9 29.60 5.01 -14.24
C GLN A 9 29.87 4.46 -12.83
N GLN A 10 29.92 5.35 -11.82
CA GLN A 10 30.09 4.93 -10.43
C GLN A 10 28.94 4.05 -9.97
N PHE A 11 27.68 4.44 -10.20
CA PHE A 11 26.51 3.68 -9.78
C PHE A 11 26.46 2.32 -10.47
N LEU A 12 26.79 2.29 -11.75
CA LEU A 12 26.87 1.04 -12.51
C LEU A 12 27.87 0.05 -11.89
N VAL A 13 29.06 0.54 -11.47
CA VAL A 13 30.09 -0.30 -10.84
C VAL A 13 29.61 -0.81 -9.50
N GLU A 14 29.06 0.05 -8.64
CA GLU A 14 28.54 -0.31 -7.33
C GLU A 14 27.41 -1.35 -7.43
N LEU A 15 26.47 -1.17 -8.37
CA LEU A 15 25.42 -2.12 -8.66
C LEU A 15 26.00 -3.49 -9.07
N LEU A 16 26.91 -3.50 -10.05
CA LEU A 16 27.55 -4.74 -10.56
C LEU A 16 28.28 -5.47 -9.43
N ASP A 17 29.03 -4.74 -8.61
CA ASP A 17 29.75 -5.30 -7.45
C ASP A 17 28.77 -5.89 -6.43
N SER A 18 27.65 -5.23 -6.17
CA SER A 18 26.64 -5.71 -5.21
C SER A 18 25.99 -7.02 -5.66
N VAL A 19 25.73 -7.18 -6.96
CA VAL A 19 25.15 -8.41 -7.53
C VAL A 19 26.20 -9.53 -7.59
N GLN A 20 27.43 -9.23 -8.05
CA GLN A 20 28.51 -10.24 -8.13
C GLN A 20 28.91 -10.78 -6.75
N ASN A 21 28.79 -9.97 -5.69
CA ASN A 21 29.08 -10.33 -4.31
C ASN A 21 27.92 -11.01 -3.56
N GLN A 22 26.80 -11.32 -4.21
CA GLN A 22 25.71 -12.04 -3.58
C GLN A 22 26.17 -13.41 -3.06
N SER A 23 25.78 -13.75 -1.82
CA SER A 23 26.07 -15.04 -1.18
C SER A 23 25.37 -16.22 -1.87
N TYR A 24 24.17 -16.03 -2.40
CA TYR A 24 23.50 -16.97 -3.28
C TYR A 24 24.09 -16.91 -4.68
N ARG A 25 24.48 -18.03 -5.26
CA ARG A 25 25.26 -18.08 -6.50
C ARG A 25 24.46 -18.38 -7.77
N ASN A 26 23.25 -18.90 -7.65
CA ASN A 26 22.42 -19.30 -8.80
C ASN A 26 21.52 -18.13 -9.25
N TRP A 27 22.14 -17.13 -9.89
CA TRP A 27 21.47 -15.97 -10.45
C TRP A 27 21.98 -15.65 -11.86
N GLU A 28 21.20 -14.96 -12.65
CA GLU A 28 21.61 -14.26 -13.86
C GLU A 28 21.25 -12.77 -13.74
N LEU A 29 22.06 -11.89 -14.30
CA LEU A 29 21.84 -10.45 -14.35
C LEU A 29 21.55 -10.06 -15.79
N CYS A 30 20.27 -9.73 -16.09
CA CYS A 30 19.81 -9.29 -17.40
C CYS A 30 19.79 -7.75 -17.44
N MET A 31 20.74 -7.15 -18.16
CA MET A 31 20.88 -5.70 -18.29
C MET A 31 20.53 -5.25 -19.71
N VAL A 32 19.60 -4.31 -19.82
CA VAL A 32 19.17 -3.71 -21.07
C VAL A 32 19.49 -2.23 -21.07
N ASP A 33 20.16 -1.73 -22.09
CA ASP A 33 20.71 -0.37 -22.13
C ASP A 33 20.11 0.43 -23.27
N ALA A 34 19.32 1.44 -22.94
CA ALA A 34 18.70 2.40 -23.83
C ALA A 34 19.42 3.77 -23.85
N GLY A 35 20.53 3.91 -23.09
CA GLY A 35 21.31 5.16 -22.99
C GLY A 35 22.14 5.47 -24.25
N GLN A 36 22.73 6.65 -24.28
CA GLN A 36 23.60 7.09 -25.38
C GLN A 36 25.10 6.89 -25.06
N ASP A 37 25.44 6.73 -23.78
CA ASP A 37 26.83 6.59 -23.34
C ASP A 37 27.34 5.16 -23.59
N GLU A 38 28.27 5.02 -24.51
CA GLU A 38 28.87 3.72 -24.87
C GLU A 38 29.74 3.15 -23.73
N THR A 39 30.23 3.99 -22.80
CA THR A 39 31.07 3.53 -21.68
C THR A 39 30.30 2.59 -20.75
N VAL A 40 29.00 2.80 -20.59
CA VAL A 40 28.08 1.92 -19.86
C VAL A 40 28.13 0.50 -20.43
N GLY A 41 27.90 0.41 -21.76
CA GLY A 41 27.93 -0.88 -22.45
C GLY A 41 29.32 -1.55 -22.44
N GLN A 42 30.39 -0.77 -22.54
CA GLN A 42 31.78 -1.29 -22.46
C GLN A 42 32.05 -1.91 -21.08
N THR A 43 31.65 -1.24 -19.99
CA THR A 43 31.83 -1.72 -18.64
C THR A 43 31.03 -3.01 -18.38
N VAL A 44 29.76 -3.06 -18.78
CA VAL A 44 28.95 -4.29 -18.59
C VAL A 44 29.53 -5.44 -19.41
N LYS A 45 29.94 -5.21 -20.66
CA LYS A 45 30.55 -6.24 -21.50
C LYS A 45 31.89 -6.76 -20.93
N ALA A 46 32.70 -5.88 -20.32
CA ALA A 46 33.94 -6.27 -19.68
C ALA A 46 33.65 -7.19 -18.46
N ARG A 47 32.65 -6.88 -17.65
CA ARG A 47 32.21 -7.74 -16.54
C ARG A 47 31.62 -9.07 -17.03
N ALA A 48 30.79 -9.04 -18.06
CA ALA A 48 30.21 -10.24 -18.69
C ALA A 48 31.27 -11.19 -19.28
N ALA A 49 32.37 -10.68 -19.75
CA ALA A 49 33.48 -11.51 -20.24
C ALA A 49 34.15 -12.35 -19.16
N SER A 50 34.11 -11.88 -17.89
CA SER A 50 34.66 -12.61 -16.74
C SER A 50 33.58 -13.35 -15.93
N ASP A 51 32.30 -13.00 -16.08
CA ASP A 51 31.19 -13.63 -15.37
C ASP A 51 30.02 -13.90 -16.34
N PRO A 52 29.84 -15.14 -16.82
CA PRO A 52 28.84 -15.49 -17.83
C PRO A 52 27.37 -15.37 -17.33
N ARG A 53 27.16 -15.13 -16.03
CA ARG A 53 25.85 -14.85 -15.47
C ARG A 53 25.35 -13.44 -15.81
N ILE A 54 26.24 -12.53 -16.20
CA ILE A 54 25.92 -11.17 -16.63
C ILE A 54 25.59 -11.19 -18.13
N ARG A 55 24.41 -10.75 -18.47
CA ARG A 55 23.90 -10.71 -19.84
C ARG A 55 23.51 -9.29 -20.20
N TYR A 56 24.01 -8.81 -21.32
CA TYR A 56 23.83 -7.43 -21.78
C TYR A 56 23.16 -7.36 -23.14
N ARG A 57 22.22 -6.43 -23.28
CA ARG A 57 21.59 -6.07 -24.56
C ARG A 57 21.55 -4.56 -24.71
N LYS A 58 22.15 -4.03 -25.79
CA LYS A 58 21.94 -2.66 -26.22
C LYS A 58 20.60 -2.57 -26.94
N LEU A 59 19.79 -1.57 -26.62
CA LEU A 59 18.54 -1.28 -27.31
C LEU A 59 18.78 -0.23 -28.40
N ASP A 60 18.08 -0.36 -29.53
CA ASP A 60 18.17 0.59 -30.63
C ASP A 60 17.50 1.94 -30.31
N LYS A 61 16.53 1.92 -29.40
CA LYS A 61 15.78 3.09 -28.93
C LYS A 61 15.36 2.95 -27.46
N ASN A 62 15.07 4.09 -26.87
CA ASN A 62 14.47 4.14 -25.53
C ASN A 62 12.94 4.10 -25.66
N ASP A 63 12.32 3.01 -25.24
CA ASP A 63 10.86 2.81 -25.21
C ASP A 63 10.24 3.16 -23.83
N GLY A 64 10.94 3.94 -23.01
CA GLY A 64 10.53 4.28 -21.65
C GLY A 64 10.81 3.14 -20.66
N ILE A 65 10.55 3.40 -19.37
CA ILE A 65 10.94 2.45 -18.31
C ILE A 65 10.27 1.09 -18.51
N ALA A 66 8.96 1.03 -18.71
CA ALA A 66 8.23 -0.22 -18.91
C ALA A 66 8.71 -0.97 -20.17
N GLY A 67 8.86 -0.26 -21.31
CA GLY A 67 9.34 -0.87 -22.55
C GLY A 67 10.74 -1.45 -22.43
N ASN A 68 11.65 -0.73 -21.77
CA ASN A 68 13.01 -1.19 -21.53
C ASN A 68 13.04 -2.39 -20.58
N THR A 69 12.27 -2.35 -19.47
CA THR A 69 12.16 -3.46 -18.51
C THR A 69 11.63 -4.73 -19.20
N ASN A 70 10.64 -4.59 -20.10
CA ASN A 70 10.09 -5.72 -20.87
C ASN A 70 11.14 -6.37 -21.79
N GLN A 71 12.07 -5.59 -22.34
CA GLN A 71 13.21 -6.17 -23.07
C GLN A 71 14.13 -6.98 -22.14
N GLY A 72 14.23 -6.58 -20.88
CA GLY A 72 14.93 -7.33 -19.84
C GLY A 72 14.18 -8.63 -19.49
N PHE A 73 12.86 -8.58 -19.32
CA PHE A 73 12.04 -9.78 -19.09
C PHE A 73 12.18 -10.80 -20.21
N ALA A 74 12.27 -10.36 -21.46
CA ALA A 74 12.49 -11.23 -22.60
C ALA A 74 13.87 -11.94 -22.61
N MET A 75 14.81 -11.49 -21.76
CA MET A 75 16.11 -12.16 -21.58
C MET A 75 16.09 -13.21 -20.48
N VAL A 76 15.14 -13.19 -19.58
CA VAL A 76 15.09 -14.04 -18.37
C VAL A 76 15.01 -15.53 -18.75
N LYS A 77 15.84 -16.34 -18.06
CA LYS A 77 15.82 -17.81 -18.10
C LYS A 77 15.58 -18.43 -16.74
N GLY A 78 15.71 -17.64 -15.68
CA GLY A 78 15.50 -18.07 -14.30
C GLY A 78 14.02 -18.32 -13.98
N ASP A 79 13.77 -19.11 -12.95
CA ASP A 79 12.42 -19.41 -12.47
C ASP A 79 11.78 -18.21 -11.75
N TYR A 80 12.60 -17.28 -11.26
CA TYR A 80 12.18 -16.06 -10.57
C TYR A 80 12.83 -14.83 -11.18
N VAL A 81 12.11 -13.70 -11.10
CA VAL A 81 12.54 -12.39 -11.62
C VAL A 81 12.59 -11.41 -10.46
N ALA A 82 13.72 -10.72 -10.31
CA ALA A 82 13.91 -9.58 -9.42
C ALA A 82 14.02 -8.29 -10.22
N LEU A 83 13.37 -7.23 -9.80
CA LEU A 83 13.56 -5.89 -10.33
C LEU A 83 14.62 -5.15 -9.50
N LEU A 84 15.55 -4.51 -10.17
CA LEU A 84 16.63 -3.75 -9.54
C LEU A 84 16.90 -2.50 -10.39
N ASP A 85 16.87 -1.34 -9.74
CA ASP A 85 17.15 -0.06 -10.38
C ASP A 85 18.66 0.12 -10.61
N HIS A 86 19.01 0.87 -11.65
CA HIS A 86 20.38 0.95 -12.13
C HIS A 86 21.33 1.79 -11.26
N ASP A 87 20.82 2.48 -10.26
CA ASP A 87 21.53 3.35 -9.31
C ASP A 87 21.53 2.81 -7.87
N ASP A 88 20.92 1.63 -7.66
CA ASP A 88 20.73 1.04 -6.34
C ASP A 88 21.71 -0.10 -6.05
N ILE A 89 21.71 -0.57 -4.80
CA ILE A 89 22.64 -1.57 -4.28
C ILE A 89 21.87 -2.67 -3.53
N LEU A 90 22.25 -3.94 -3.74
CA LEU A 90 21.71 -5.07 -2.99
C LEU A 90 22.58 -5.38 -1.76
N HIS A 91 21.93 -5.71 -0.65
CA HIS A 91 22.63 -6.31 0.48
C HIS A 91 23.27 -7.67 0.08
N PRO A 92 24.49 -8.03 0.52
CA PRO A 92 25.17 -9.25 0.09
C PRO A 92 24.38 -10.55 0.28
N CYS A 93 23.44 -10.59 1.22
CA CYS A 93 22.58 -11.76 1.49
C CYS A 93 21.18 -11.65 0.89
N ALA A 94 20.87 -10.63 0.07
CA ALA A 94 19.52 -10.38 -0.43
C ALA A 94 18.94 -11.62 -1.15
N LEU A 95 19.65 -12.11 -2.14
CA LEU A 95 19.18 -13.25 -2.93
C LEU A 95 19.16 -14.58 -2.12
N TRP A 96 19.95 -14.68 -1.06
CA TRP A 96 19.92 -15.85 -0.18
C TRP A 96 18.62 -15.89 0.64
N TYR A 97 18.23 -14.78 1.26
CA TYR A 97 16.97 -14.69 1.99
C TYR A 97 15.76 -14.91 1.08
N VAL A 98 15.80 -14.36 -0.14
CA VAL A 98 14.77 -14.60 -1.15
C VAL A 98 14.65 -16.08 -1.50
N ALA A 99 15.79 -16.74 -1.82
CA ALA A 99 15.82 -18.17 -2.13
C ALA A 99 15.32 -19.04 -0.96
N GLN A 100 15.66 -18.66 0.28
CA GLN A 100 15.18 -19.32 1.49
C GLN A 100 13.65 -19.19 1.62
N ALA A 101 13.08 -17.97 1.48
CA ALA A 101 11.65 -17.75 1.58
C ALA A 101 10.87 -18.54 0.50
N ILE A 102 11.41 -18.63 -0.71
CA ILE A 102 10.85 -19.43 -1.78
C ILE A 102 10.87 -20.92 -1.41
N ALA A 103 12.01 -21.44 -0.95
CA ALA A 103 12.17 -22.86 -0.66
C ALA A 103 11.34 -23.32 0.56
N GLU A 104 11.32 -22.53 1.62
CA GLU A 104 10.68 -22.90 2.89
C GLU A 104 9.17 -22.61 2.90
N GLN A 105 8.73 -21.52 2.22
CA GLN A 105 7.36 -21.08 2.29
C GLN A 105 6.57 -21.27 1.00
N GLY A 106 7.22 -21.65 -0.11
CA GLY A 106 6.57 -21.81 -1.41
C GLY A 106 6.06 -20.48 -2.00
N ALA A 107 6.77 -19.39 -1.72
CA ALA A 107 6.41 -18.06 -2.19
C ALA A 107 6.53 -17.98 -3.71
N ASP A 108 5.54 -17.39 -4.35
CA ASP A 108 5.59 -17.02 -5.77
C ASP A 108 5.71 -15.50 -5.98
N PHE A 109 5.55 -14.71 -4.90
CA PHE A 109 5.92 -13.30 -4.83
C PHE A 109 6.56 -13.01 -3.46
N VAL A 110 7.71 -12.35 -3.47
CA VAL A 110 8.49 -11.99 -2.28
C VAL A 110 8.82 -10.50 -2.35
N TYR A 111 8.81 -9.80 -1.22
CA TYR A 111 9.35 -8.45 -1.09
C TYR A 111 10.07 -8.28 0.24
N THR A 112 10.95 -7.26 0.30
CA THR A 112 11.83 -7.02 1.45
C THR A 112 11.65 -5.60 2.00
N ASP A 113 12.20 -5.35 3.19
CA ASP A 113 12.43 -3.99 3.65
C ASP A 113 13.56 -3.32 2.85
N GLU A 114 13.56 -1.98 2.86
CA GLU A 114 14.55 -1.16 2.17
C GLU A 114 15.02 -0.01 3.04
N VAL A 115 16.17 0.55 2.70
CA VAL A 115 16.71 1.74 3.35
C VAL A 115 17.24 2.71 2.30
N THR A 116 16.94 4.00 2.44
CA THR A 116 17.53 5.01 1.57
C THR A 116 18.91 5.44 2.08
N PHE A 117 19.78 5.81 1.14
CA PHE A 117 21.12 6.32 1.46
C PHE A 117 21.52 7.48 0.52
N GLU A 118 22.42 8.32 0.97
CA GLU A 118 22.96 9.47 0.23
C GLU A 118 24.47 9.34 0.05
N GLY A 119 24.96 9.49 -1.19
CA GLY A 119 26.39 9.34 -1.51
C GLY A 119 26.83 7.89 -1.50
N ASP A 120 27.16 7.34 -0.33
CA ASP A 120 27.56 5.95 -0.11
C ASP A 120 26.69 5.25 0.94
N ILE A 121 26.82 3.93 1.04
CA ILE A 121 25.98 3.09 1.92
C ILE A 121 26.26 3.28 3.43
N ASP A 122 27.29 4.05 3.80
CA ASP A 122 27.55 4.38 5.21
C ASP A 122 26.67 5.57 5.68
N HIS A 123 25.99 6.26 4.75
CA HIS A 123 25.09 7.39 5.03
C HIS A 123 23.62 7.01 4.82
N LEU A 124 23.12 6.12 5.68
CA LEU A 124 21.72 5.69 5.67
C LEU A 124 20.80 6.82 6.19
N THR A 125 19.66 7.06 5.51
CA THR A 125 18.76 8.18 5.81
C THR A 125 17.39 7.74 6.31
N VAL A 126 16.60 7.03 5.50
CA VAL A 126 15.24 6.62 5.85
C VAL A 126 15.10 5.10 5.79
N TYR A 127 14.63 4.52 6.89
CA TYR A 127 14.35 3.09 7.01
C TYR A 127 12.88 2.82 6.67
N HIS A 128 12.63 1.98 5.68
CA HIS A 128 11.29 1.59 5.26
C HIS A 128 11.01 0.16 5.72
N PHE A 129 10.48 0.02 6.93
CA PHE A 129 9.98 -1.24 7.45
C PHE A 129 8.56 -1.45 6.96
N LYS A 130 8.33 -2.57 6.29
CA LYS A 130 7.07 -2.88 5.62
C LYS A 130 6.25 -3.86 6.44
N PRO A 131 4.91 -3.80 6.38
CA PRO A 131 4.07 -4.84 6.98
C PRO A 131 4.11 -6.12 6.15
N ASP A 132 3.65 -7.23 6.73
CA ASP A 132 3.25 -8.39 5.96
C ASP A 132 2.20 -8.01 4.90
N TYR A 133 2.05 -8.85 3.88
CA TYR A 133 1.18 -8.52 2.76
C TYR A 133 -0.24 -8.17 3.20
N MET A 134 -0.64 -6.95 2.90
CA MET A 134 -1.96 -6.39 3.18
C MET A 134 -2.50 -5.72 1.92
N LEU A 135 -3.53 -6.31 1.33
CA LEU A 135 -4.13 -5.81 0.09
C LEU A 135 -4.66 -4.37 0.24
N ASP A 136 -5.32 -4.05 1.35
CA ASP A 136 -5.87 -2.71 1.55
C ASP A 136 -4.78 -1.65 1.73
N ASN A 137 -3.64 -2.01 2.32
CA ASN A 137 -2.48 -1.14 2.35
C ASN A 137 -1.90 -0.95 0.93
N LEU A 138 -1.79 -2.03 0.15
CA LEU A 138 -1.34 -1.93 -1.25
C LEU A 138 -2.31 -1.10 -2.11
N ARG A 139 -3.60 -1.09 -1.81
CA ARG A 139 -4.60 -0.21 -2.43
C ARG A 139 -4.49 1.25 -2.01
N SER A 140 -3.76 1.53 -0.94
CA SER A 140 -3.57 2.89 -0.41
C SER A 140 -2.23 3.49 -0.78
N ASN A 141 -1.19 2.68 -0.97
CA ASN A 141 0.11 3.13 -1.46
C ASN A 141 0.92 1.96 -2.02
N ASN A 142 1.91 2.26 -2.88
CA ASN A 142 2.87 1.28 -3.36
C ASN A 142 3.96 1.04 -2.32
N TYR A 143 3.66 0.34 -1.22
CA TYR A 143 4.63 0.09 -0.15
C TYR A 143 5.62 -1.05 -0.46
N ILE A 144 5.34 -1.86 -1.48
CA ILE A 144 6.20 -2.99 -1.86
C ILE A 144 7.53 -2.50 -2.44
N CYS A 145 7.50 -1.57 -3.40
CA CYS A 145 8.66 -0.97 -4.06
C CYS A 145 9.83 -1.95 -4.30
N HIS A 146 10.88 -1.85 -3.51
CA HIS A 146 12.12 -2.63 -3.62
C HIS A 146 12.40 -3.43 -2.34
N LEU A 147 13.05 -4.57 -2.36
CA LEU A 147 13.25 -5.45 -3.49
C LEU A 147 11.97 -6.25 -3.73
N SER A 148 11.52 -6.37 -4.96
CA SER A 148 10.42 -7.27 -5.34
C SER A 148 10.94 -8.41 -6.20
N VAL A 149 10.52 -9.64 -5.88
CA VAL A 149 10.89 -10.86 -6.61
C VAL A 149 9.65 -11.72 -6.83
N PHE A 150 9.42 -12.17 -8.03
CA PHE A 150 8.25 -12.96 -8.40
C PHE A 150 8.60 -14.08 -9.37
N SER A 151 7.82 -15.15 -9.36
CA SER A 151 8.09 -16.27 -10.27
C SER A 151 7.82 -15.86 -11.72
N ALA A 152 8.64 -16.36 -12.64
CA ALA A 152 8.45 -16.15 -14.08
C ALA A 152 7.09 -16.71 -14.56
N ALA A 153 6.62 -17.78 -13.94
CA ALA A 153 5.28 -18.34 -14.20
C ALA A 153 4.15 -17.39 -13.77
N LEU A 154 4.31 -16.69 -12.63
CA LEU A 154 3.36 -15.70 -12.16
C LEU A 154 3.38 -14.46 -13.09
N LEU A 155 4.57 -13.99 -13.49
CA LEU A 155 4.71 -12.91 -14.46
C LEU A 155 3.99 -13.24 -15.77
N ALA A 156 4.23 -14.43 -16.34
CA ALA A 156 3.57 -14.88 -17.57
C ALA A 156 2.03 -14.94 -17.43
N LYS A 157 1.54 -15.35 -16.25
CA LYS A 157 0.10 -15.43 -15.94
C LYS A 157 -0.60 -14.07 -15.99
N VAL A 158 0.11 -12.99 -15.67
CA VAL A 158 -0.44 -11.62 -15.65
C VAL A 158 -0.15 -10.81 -16.90
N GLY A 159 0.33 -11.45 -17.98
CA GLY A 159 0.61 -10.81 -19.26
C GLY A 159 2.09 -10.78 -19.64
N GLY A 160 3.00 -11.02 -18.70
CA GLY A 160 4.44 -11.13 -18.95
C GLY A 160 5.17 -9.79 -19.10
N ASP A 161 4.51 -8.67 -18.78
CA ASP A 161 5.01 -7.33 -19.10
C ASP A 161 4.63 -6.25 -18.06
N GLU A 162 5.42 -5.19 -18.03
CA GLU A 162 5.00 -3.87 -17.55
C GLU A 162 4.26 -3.14 -18.66
N ARG A 163 3.25 -2.36 -18.31
CA ARG A 163 2.40 -1.67 -19.27
C ARG A 163 2.77 -0.20 -19.37
N ALA A 164 3.19 0.24 -20.57
CA ALA A 164 3.64 1.60 -20.83
C ALA A 164 2.61 2.69 -20.51
N GLU A 165 1.33 2.36 -20.51
CA GLU A 165 0.25 3.27 -20.13
C GLU A 165 0.28 3.68 -18.65
N PHE A 166 1.10 3.01 -17.82
CA PHE A 166 1.32 3.29 -16.39
C PHE A 166 2.77 3.75 -16.12
N ASN A 167 3.52 4.19 -17.12
CA ASN A 167 4.87 4.71 -16.93
C ASN A 167 4.90 5.74 -15.78
N GLY A 168 5.87 5.59 -14.88
CA GLY A 168 5.98 6.35 -13.63
C GLY A 168 5.36 5.65 -12.40
N SER A 169 4.53 4.63 -12.61
CA SER A 169 4.01 3.69 -11.61
C SER A 169 3.70 2.33 -12.25
N GLN A 170 4.52 1.93 -13.23
CA GLN A 170 4.39 0.67 -13.97
C GLN A 170 4.64 -0.54 -13.07
N ASP A 171 5.54 -0.41 -12.12
CA ASP A 171 5.82 -1.38 -11.06
C ASP A 171 4.58 -1.59 -10.16
N TYR A 172 3.91 -0.51 -9.79
CA TYR A 172 2.70 -0.58 -8.96
C TYR A 172 1.57 -1.32 -9.69
N ASP A 173 1.33 -1.01 -10.96
CA ASP A 173 0.39 -1.78 -11.80
C ASP A 173 0.79 -3.26 -11.88
N LEU A 174 2.08 -3.53 -12.06
CA LEU A 174 2.59 -4.91 -12.09
C LEU A 174 2.35 -5.62 -10.76
N TYR A 175 2.68 -5.00 -9.63
CA TYR A 175 2.48 -5.61 -8.29
C TYR A 175 1.00 -5.86 -7.98
N LEU A 176 0.11 -4.95 -8.34
CA LEU A 176 -1.33 -5.18 -8.22
C LEU A 176 -1.77 -6.42 -9.03
N ARG A 177 -1.33 -6.54 -10.29
CA ARG A 177 -1.63 -7.71 -11.13
C ARG A 177 -1.02 -9.00 -10.59
N LEU A 178 0.22 -8.96 -10.14
CA LEU A 178 0.90 -10.12 -9.56
C LEU A 178 0.19 -10.60 -8.29
N THR A 179 -0.11 -9.68 -7.36
CA THR A 179 -0.77 -10.04 -6.10
C THR A 179 -2.21 -10.51 -6.27
N GLU A 180 -2.92 -10.07 -7.33
CA GLU A 180 -4.23 -10.62 -7.72
C GLU A 180 -4.17 -12.11 -8.06
N GLN A 181 -3.04 -12.63 -8.50
CA GLN A 181 -2.87 -13.97 -9.04
C GLN A 181 -1.87 -14.83 -8.24
N ALA A 182 -1.12 -14.24 -7.32
CA ALA A 182 -0.17 -14.94 -6.48
C ALA A 182 -0.86 -15.95 -5.56
N LYS A 183 -0.23 -17.09 -5.36
CA LYS A 183 -0.67 -18.10 -4.40
C LYS A 183 -0.15 -17.79 -3.00
N LYS A 184 1.07 -17.27 -2.93
CA LYS A 184 1.75 -16.96 -1.68
C LYS A 184 2.65 -15.74 -1.85
N VAL A 185 2.23 -14.63 -1.22
CA VAL A 185 3.05 -13.42 -1.07
C VAL A 185 3.76 -13.49 0.28
N VAL A 186 5.07 -13.28 0.30
CA VAL A 186 5.90 -13.34 1.50
C VAL A 186 6.68 -12.05 1.67
N HIS A 187 6.61 -11.46 2.85
CA HIS A 187 7.47 -10.38 3.29
C HIS A 187 8.70 -10.93 4.00
N ILE A 188 9.87 -10.41 3.68
CA ILE A 188 11.13 -10.67 4.39
C ILE A 188 11.48 -9.42 5.20
N PRO A 189 11.35 -9.43 6.55
CA PRO A 189 11.54 -8.25 7.39
C PRO A 189 13.03 -7.95 7.62
N HIS A 190 13.77 -7.79 6.54
CA HIS A 190 15.19 -7.45 6.53
C HIS A 190 15.46 -6.36 5.51
N LEU A 191 16.32 -5.40 5.85
CA LEU A 191 16.81 -4.34 4.98
C LEU A 191 17.78 -4.95 3.95
N LEU A 192 17.25 -5.39 2.81
CA LEU A 192 18.02 -6.11 1.79
C LEU A 192 18.25 -5.29 0.52
N TYR A 193 17.70 -4.09 0.47
CA TYR A 193 17.80 -3.16 -0.64
C TYR A 193 18.22 -1.77 -0.15
N TYR A 194 19.26 -1.22 -0.77
CA TYR A 194 19.74 0.12 -0.53
C TYR A 194 19.31 1.01 -1.69
N TRP A 195 18.34 1.87 -1.43
CA TRP A 195 17.77 2.81 -2.38
C TRP A 195 18.55 4.13 -2.37
N ARG A 196 19.15 4.49 -3.49
CA ARG A 196 19.95 5.71 -3.60
C ARG A 196 19.04 6.93 -3.71
N SER A 197 19.17 7.85 -2.73
CA SER A 197 18.56 9.17 -2.81
C SER A 197 19.43 10.09 -3.69
N SER A 198 18.85 10.63 -4.75
CA SER A 198 19.51 11.58 -5.63
C SER A 198 18.67 12.84 -5.81
N PRO A 199 19.27 14.04 -5.84
CA PRO A 199 18.56 15.28 -6.14
C PRO A 199 17.85 15.28 -7.50
N THR A 200 18.28 14.42 -8.42
CA THR A 200 17.71 14.23 -9.76
C THR A 200 16.67 13.12 -9.83
N SER A 201 16.46 12.37 -8.74
CA SER A 201 15.49 11.29 -8.71
C SER A 201 14.05 11.82 -8.85
N VAL A 202 13.18 11.03 -9.45
CA VAL A 202 11.71 11.30 -9.50
C VAL A 202 11.17 11.63 -8.12
N ALA A 203 11.77 11.09 -7.06
CA ALA A 203 11.43 11.37 -5.67
C ALA A 203 11.64 12.84 -5.25
N SER A 204 12.54 13.61 -5.89
CA SER A 204 12.87 15.00 -5.52
C SER A 204 12.17 16.08 -6.37
N ASN A 205 11.57 15.75 -7.52
CA ASN A 205 10.95 16.71 -8.44
C ASN A 205 9.41 16.66 -8.39
N ILE A 206 8.76 17.74 -7.92
CA ILE A 206 7.30 17.84 -7.76
C ILE A 206 6.55 17.70 -9.09
N SER A 207 7.04 18.28 -10.18
CA SER A 207 6.39 18.19 -11.50
C SER A 207 6.51 16.79 -12.11
N ALA A 208 7.63 16.10 -11.91
CA ALA A 208 7.77 14.70 -12.27
C ALA A 208 6.86 13.79 -11.40
N LYS A 209 6.59 14.17 -10.16
CA LYS A 209 5.68 13.41 -9.28
C LYS A 209 4.24 13.38 -9.75
N MET A 210 3.72 14.46 -10.36
CA MET A 210 2.29 14.52 -10.72
C MET A 210 1.91 13.41 -11.71
N TYR A 211 2.68 13.19 -12.78
CA TYR A 211 2.35 12.12 -13.74
C TYR A 211 2.46 10.72 -13.12
N CYS A 212 3.40 10.49 -12.19
CA CYS A 212 3.52 9.24 -11.45
C CYS A 212 2.28 8.99 -10.57
N LEU A 213 1.83 10.03 -9.86
CA LEU A 213 0.64 9.96 -9.01
C LEU A 213 -0.64 9.67 -9.82
N GLU A 214 -0.76 10.31 -10.99
CA GLU A 214 -1.87 10.04 -11.93
C GLU A 214 -1.81 8.61 -12.48
N ALA A 215 -0.62 8.13 -12.84
CA ALA A 215 -0.41 6.75 -13.30
C ALA A 215 -0.78 5.73 -12.20
N ALA A 216 -0.43 6.00 -10.93
CA ALA A 216 -0.79 5.16 -9.80
C ALA A 216 -2.31 5.11 -9.57
N MET A 217 -3.00 6.25 -9.60
CA MET A 217 -4.47 6.28 -9.50
C MET A 217 -5.12 5.53 -10.66
N LYS A 218 -4.56 5.64 -11.87
CA LYS A 218 -5.00 4.87 -13.04
C LYS A 218 -4.79 3.37 -12.83
N ALA A 219 -3.65 2.95 -12.26
CA ALA A 219 -3.35 1.56 -11.93
C ALA A 219 -4.35 0.99 -10.92
N LEU A 220 -4.67 1.75 -9.87
CA LEU A 220 -5.69 1.38 -8.87
C LEU A 220 -7.08 1.24 -9.49
N ARG A 221 -7.52 2.19 -10.32
CA ARG A 221 -8.82 2.07 -11.03
C ARG A 221 -8.85 0.84 -11.94
N ALA A 222 -7.74 0.55 -12.63
CA ALA A 222 -7.63 -0.66 -13.46
C ALA A 222 -7.65 -1.94 -12.62
N HIS A 223 -7.01 -1.94 -11.43
CA HIS A 223 -7.07 -3.02 -10.46
C HIS A 223 -8.51 -3.29 -10.03
N TYR A 224 -9.23 -2.29 -9.53
CA TYR A 224 -10.62 -2.45 -9.08
C TYR A 224 -11.53 -3.00 -10.18
N LYS A 225 -11.34 -2.52 -11.41
CA LYS A 225 -12.08 -3.05 -12.56
C LYS A 225 -11.80 -4.54 -12.81
N ARG A 226 -10.52 -4.98 -12.70
CA ARG A 226 -10.14 -6.40 -12.89
C ARG A 226 -10.71 -7.32 -11.82
N VAL A 227 -10.69 -6.87 -10.56
CA VAL A 227 -11.18 -7.68 -9.43
C VAL A 227 -12.70 -7.55 -9.20
N GLY A 228 -13.39 -6.74 -10.01
CA GLY A 228 -14.84 -6.57 -9.92
C GLY A 228 -15.31 -5.84 -8.66
N VAL A 229 -14.46 -5.01 -8.07
CA VAL A 229 -14.81 -4.18 -6.91
C VAL A 229 -15.29 -2.81 -7.41
N PRO A 230 -16.57 -2.46 -7.23
CA PRO A 230 -17.09 -1.18 -7.66
C PRO A 230 -16.57 -0.04 -6.77
N VAL A 231 -16.09 1.01 -7.42
CA VAL A 231 -15.57 2.22 -6.76
C VAL A 231 -16.13 3.46 -7.42
N ASP A 232 -16.49 4.47 -6.64
CA ASP A 232 -16.94 5.76 -7.13
C ASP A 232 -15.77 6.60 -7.62
N ASP A 233 -14.66 6.61 -6.86
CA ASP A 233 -13.43 7.33 -7.23
C ASP A 233 -12.19 6.79 -6.51
N VAL A 234 -11.02 7.15 -7.07
CA VAL A 234 -9.70 6.99 -6.45
C VAL A 234 -9.00 8.34 -6.54
N THR A 235 -8.67 8.91 -5.40
CA THR A 235 -8.06 10.24 -5.29
C THR A 235 -6.77 10.19 -4.47
N MET A 236 -5.90 11.16 -4.67
CA MET A 236 -4.74 11.35 -3.81
C MET A 236 -5.17 11.98 -2.47
N ILE A 237 -4.59 11.52 -1.36
CA ILE A 237 -4.80 12.17 -0.06
C ILE A 237 -4.09 13.54 -0.07
N PRO A 238 -4.79 14.64 0.26
CA PRO A 238 -4.20 15.97 0.27
C PRO A 238 -2.93 16.04 1.16
N ASN A 239 -1.90 16.68 0.66
CA ASN A 239 -0.60 16.86 1.32
C ASN A 239 0.16 15.57 1.66
N THR A 240 -0.24 14.44 1.09
CA THR A 240 0.41 13.14 1.33
C THR A 240 0.63 12.44 -0.02
N PRO A 241 1.59 12.91 -0.84
CA PRO A 241 1.83 12.32 -2.16
C PRO A 241 2.23 10.84 -2.05
N GLY A 242 1.68 10.02 -2.95
CA GLY A 242 1.89 8.56 -2.94
C GLY A 242 0.89 7.79 -2.07
N PHE A 243 0.01 8.49 -1.34
CA PHE A 243 -1.11 7.86 -0.63
C PHE A 243 -2.44 8.18 -1.30
N TYR A 244 -3.27 7.16 -1.45
CA TYR A 244 -4.51 7.20 -2.19
C TYR A 244 -5.69 6.82 -1.31
N LYS A 245 -6.80 7.53 -1.51
CA LYS A 245 -8.10 7.22 -0.93
C LYS A 245 -9.00 6.62 -2.01
N THR A 246 -9.61 5.49 -1.69
CA THR A 246 -10.63 4.89 -2.53
C THR A 246 -12.01 5.15 -1.92
N ASP A 247 -12.89 5.72 -2.68
CA ASP A 247 -14.31 5.82 -2.37
C ASP A 247 -15.03 4.60 -2.98
N TYR A 248 -15.35 3.62 -2.14
CA TYR A 248 -16.04 2.42 -2.55
C TYR A 248 -17.53 2.68 -2.79
N THR A 249 -18.08 2.11 -3.86
CA THR A 249 -19.52 2.13 -4.11
C THR A 249 -20.22 1.17 -3.16
N ILE A 250 -21.16 1.66 -2.36
CA ILE A 250 -21.97 0.83 -1.48
C ILE A 250 -23.00 0.07 -2.30
N THR A 251 -22.77 -1.21 -2.58
CA THR A 251 -23.68 -2.02 -3.39
C THR A 251 -24.76 -2.73 -2.59
N LYS A 252 -24.53 -2.92 -1.29
CA LYS A 252 -25.46 -3.55 -0.35
C LYS A 252 -25.48 -2.73 0.93
N PRO A 253 -26.28 -1.67 0.97
CA PRO A 253 -26.44 -0.88 2.19
C PRO A 253 -27.09 -1.76 3.26
N GLY A 254 -26.54 -1.72 4.47
CA GLY A 254 -27.11 -2.41 5.64
C GLY A 254 -27.28 -1.42 6.77
N LYS A 255 -28.29 -1.63 7.61
CA LYS A 255 -28.55 -0.74 8.74
C LYS A 255 -27.39 -0.76 9.74
N VAL A 256 -26.97 0.43 10.17
CA VAL A 256 -25.90 0.63 11.16
C VAL A 256 -26.51 1.01 12.51
N SER A 257 -26.22 0.25 13.57
CA SER A 257 -26.55 0.64 14.95
C SER A 257 -25.35 1.32 15.59
N ILE A 258 -25.51 2.62 15.92
CA ILE A 258 -24.48 3.43 16.56
C ILE A 258 -24.70 3.33 18.07
N LEU A 259 -23.77 2.68 18.78
CA LEU A 259 -23.81 2.44 20.22
C LEU A 259 -22.99 3.51 20.93
N ILE A 260 -23.65 4.31 21.79
CA ILE A 260 -23.02 5.42 22.50
C ILE A 260 -23.17 5.23 24.02
N PRO A 261 -22.18 4.59 24.70
CA PRO A 261 -22.15 4.60 26.16
C PRO A 261 -22.08 6.04 26.70
N SER A 262 -22.93 6.40 27.63
CA SER A 262 -23.00 7.75 28.18
C SER A 262 -23.26 7.72 29.69
N CYS A 263 -22.59 8.62 30.41
CA CYS A 263 -22.79 8.87 31.83
C CYS A 263 -22.62 10.36 32.07
N ASP A 264 -23.67 11.08 32.41
CA ASP A 264 -23.65 12.54 32.53
C ASP A 264 -23.06 13.23 31.28
N HIS A 265 -22.32 14.34 31.39
CA HIS A 265 -21.71 15.05 30.27
C HIS A 265 -22.67 15.37 29.10
N GLY A 266 -23.88 15.86 29.45
CA GLY A 266 -24.94 16.09 28.48
C GLY A 266 -24.58 17.03 27.32
N ALA A 267 -23.67 18.00 27.53
CA ALA A 267 -23.24 18.90 26.48
C ALA A 267 -22.44 18.19 25.37
N ASP A 268 -21.54 17.28 25.75
CA ASP A 268 -20.73 16.50 24.81
C ASP A 268 -21.65 15.53 24.04
N LEU A 269 -22.51 14.80 24.75
CA LEU A 269 -23.49 13.92 24.11
C LEU A 269 -24.40 14.67 23.12
N ARG A 270 -24.86 15.89 23.48
CA ARG A 270 -25.68 16.72 22.60
C ARG A 270 -24.91 17.04 21.30
N THR A 271 -23.66 17.49 21.43
CA THR A 271 -22.80 17.78 20.28
C THR A 271 -22.58 16.55 19.40
N CYS A 272 -22.31 15.41 20.00
CA CYS A 272 -22.13 14.15 19.31
C CYS A 272 -23.38 13.78 18.50
N VAL A 273 -24.52 13.68 19.13
CA VAL A 273 -25.79 13.29 18.46
C VAL A 273 -26.19 14.27 17.40
N ASP A 274 -26.17 15.59 17.67
CA ASP A 274 -26.48 16.61 16.68
C ASP A 274 -25.57 16.53 15.44
N SER A 275 -24.30 16.24 15.66
CA SER A 275 -23.37 16.11 14.54
C SER A 275 -23.66 14.89 13.67
N ILE A 276 -24.07 13.77 14.26
CA ILE A 276 -24.52 12.57 13.56
C ILE A 276 -25.70 12.92 12.65
N TYR A 277 -26.76 13.47 13.20
CA TYR A 277 -27.99 13.75 12.44
C TYR A 277 -27.83 14.85 11.40
N ARG A 278 -27.04 15.89 11.68
CA ARG A 278 -26.84 17.00 10.73
C ARG A 278 -25.87 16.72 9.60
N LYS A 279 -24.86 15.88 9.84
CA LYS A 279 -23.76 15.73 8.89
C LYS A 279 -23.76 14.39 8.15
N THR A 280 -24.33 13.32 8.72
CA THR A 280 -24.28 12.00 8.10
C THR A 280 -25.13 11.92 6.84
N THR A 281 -24.51 11.49 5.73
CA THR A 281 -25.20 11.28 4.45
C THR A 281 -25.76 9.87 4.29
N TYR A 282 -25.30 8.91 5.07
CA TYR A 282 -25.85 7.55 5.11
C TYR A 282 -27.18 7.56 5.87
N ALA A 283 -28.26 7.06 5.25
CA ALA A 283 -29.61 7.24 5.78
C ALA A 283 -30.07 6.10 6.70
N ASP A 284 -29.55 4.89 6.52
CA ASP A 284 -30.05 3.69 7.24
C ASP A 284 -29.24 3.43 8.50
N PHE A 285 -29.51 4.18 9.56
CA PHE A 285 -28.88 4.00 10.86
C PHE A 285 -29.87 4.19 12.02
N GLU A 286 -29.51 3.68 13.18
CA GLU A 286 -30.12 4.02 14.46
C GLU A 286 -29.05 4.43 15.47
N VAL A 287 -29.43 5.22 16.46
CA VAL A 287 -28.59 5.65 17.58
C VAL A 287 -29.11 5.02 18.87
N LEU A 288 -28.26 4.27 19.56
CA LEU A 288 -28.54 3.65 20.86
C LEU A 288 -27.66 4.31 21.92
N ILE A 289 -28.23 5.21 22.72
CA ILE A 289 -27.55 5.79 23.87
C ILE A 289 -27.67 4.78 25.02
N ILE A 290 -26.51 4.35 25.53
CA ILE A 290 -26.47 3.37 26.64
C ILE A 290 -26.18 4.13 27.91
N GLU A 291 -27.24 4.39 28.69
CA GLU A 291 -27.18 5.11 29.93
C GLU A 291 -26.45 4.28 31.01
N ASN A 292 -25.41 4.84 31.62
CA ASN A 292 -24.53 4.20 32.59
C ASN A 292 -24.52 4.95 33.92
N ASN A 293 -25.64 4.85 34.71
CA ASN A 293 -25.72 5.36 36.06
C ASN A 293 -25.46 6.89 36.21
N SER A 294 -26.01 7.70 35.30
CA SER A 294 -25.98 9.17 35.37
C SER A 294 -26.67 9.66 36.65
N LYS A 295 -26.24 10.82 37.14
CA LYS A 295 -26.74 11.44 38.35
C LYS A 295 -27.35 12.81 38.13
N GLU A 296 -27.06 13.43 37.00
CA GLU A 296 -27.52 14.77 36.68
C GLU A 296 -28.94 14.74 36.08
N ASP A 297 -29.90 15.44 36.69
CA ASP A 297 -31.27 15.56 36.15
C ASP A 297 -31.25 16.16 34.71
N GLY A 298 -30.25 16.98 34.41
CA GLY A 298 -30.06 17.54 33.07
C GLY A 298 -29.84 16.50 31.98
N THR A 299 -29.12 15.41 32.31
CA THR A 299 -28.85 14.31 31.42
C THR A 299 -30.13 13.56 31.04
N PHE A 300 -30.99 13.27 32.03
CA PHE A 300 -32.26 12.58 31.75
C PHE A 300 -33.23 13.45 30.92
N ARG A 301 -33.27 14.77 31.18
CA ARG A 301 -34.06 15.69 30.34
C ARG A 301 -33.54 15.74 28.90
N LEU A 302 -32.24 15.70 28.74
CA LEU A 302 -31.62 15.62 27.40
C LEU A 302 -32.03 14.32 26.68
N TYR A 303 -32.00 13.18 27.34
CA TYR A 303 -32.44 11.90 26.76
C TYR A 303 -33.89 11.96 26.26
N GLU A 304 -34.78 12.50 27.07
CA GLU A 304 -36.19 12.69 26.65
C GLU A 304 -36.32 13.62 25.46
N GLN A 305 -35.51 14.69 25.41
CA GLN A 305 -35.49 15.63 24.31
C GLN A 305 -35.00 14.99 23.01
N LEU A 306 -33.85 14.27 23.07
CA LEU A 306 -33.29 13.58 21.91
C LEU A 306 -34.23 12.50 21.36
N GLN A 307 -34.91 11.75 22.20
CA GLN A 307 -35.91 10.78 21.75
C GLN A 307 -37.15 11.44 21.09
N LYS A 308 -37.53 12.63 21.54
CA LYS A 308 -38.61 13.41 20.87
C LYS A 308 -38.17 14.01 19.55
N GLU A 309 -36.93 14.42 19.44
CA GLU A 309 -36.36 14.97 18.19
C GLU A 309 -36.16 13.89 17.13
N HIS A 310 -35.84 12.64 17.55
CA HIS A 310 -35.52 11.53 16.67
C HIS A 310 -36.29 10.24 17.04
N PRO A 311 -37.64 10.28 16.98
CA PRO A 311 -38.47 9.20 17.52
C PRO A 311 -38.36 7.88 16.75
N ASP A 312 -37.93 7.92 15.49
CA ASP A 312 -37.92 6.75 14.62
C ASP A 312 -36.65 5.90 14.78
N ASN A 313 -35.54 6.53 15.15
CA ASN A 313 -34.24 5.87 15.09
C ASN A 313 -33.26 6.24 16.24
N LEU A 314 -33.74 6.88 17.32
CA LEU A 314 -32.95 7.07 18.53
C LEU A 314 -33.67 6.45 19.74
N ARG A 315 -32.93 5.60 20.48
CA ARG A 315 -33.41 4.99 21.73
C ARG A 315 -32.38 5.17 22.84
N VAL A 316 -32.88 5.31 24.08
CA VAL A 316 -32.04 5.29 25.28
C VAL A 316 -32.25 3.96 26.00
N LEU A 317 -31.15 3.25 26.25
CA LEU A 317 -31.11 1.94 26.89
C LEU A 317 -30.50 2.08 28.27
N TYR A 318 -31.22 1.69 29.31
CA TYR A 318 -30.78 1.83 30.70
C TYR A 318 -30.07 0.56 31.18
N TRP A 319 -28.74 0.63 31.27
CA TRP A 319 -27.93 -0.47 31.76
C TRP A 319 -28.05 -0.60 33.29
N LYS A 320 -28.32 -1.79 33.78
CA LYS A 320 -28.58 -2.04 35.22
C LYS A 320 -27.33 -2.49 36.00
N GLY A 321 -26.18 -2.54 35.39
CA GLY A 321 -24.92 -2.86 36.06
C GLY A 321 -24.43 -1.71 36.95
N THR A 322 -23.31 -1.93 37.62
CA THR A 322 -22.70 -0.93 38.50
C THR A 322 -21.30 -0.58 38.04
N GLY A 323 -20.92 0.69 38.20
CA GLY A 323 -19.60 1.19 37.79
C GLY A 323 -19.45 1.33 36.28
N PHE A 324 -18.23 1.51 35.82
CA PHE A 324 -17.91 1.62 34.40
C PHE A 324 -17.29 0.33 33.87
N ASN A 325 -17.97 -0.28 32.92
CA ASN A 325 -17.42 -1.41 32.14
C ASN A 325 -17.80 -1.25 30.66
N TYR A 326 -16.85 -0.72 29.86
CA TYR A 326 -17.08 -0.41 28.47
C TYR A 326 -17.56 -1.61 27.65
N SER A 327 -16.93 -2.79 27.86
CA SER A 327 -17.32 -4.00 27.15
C SER A 327 -18.74 -4.46 27.51
N ALA A 328 -19.10 -4.42 28.80
CA ALA A 328 -20.45 -4.82 29.25
C ALA A 328 -21.52 -3.87 28.70
N LEU A 329 -21.26 -2.56 28.69
CA LEU A 329 -22.15 -1.54 28.11
C LEU A 329 -22.40 -1.79 26.62
N ASN A 330 -21.32 -1.93 25.83
CA ASN A 330 -21.46 -2.18 24.42
C ASN A 330 -22.10 -3.52 24.10
N ASN A 331 -21.78 -4.58 24.85
CA ASN A 331 -22.44 -5.89 24.71
C ASN A 331 -23.93 -5.83 25.06
N PHE A 332 -24.32 -4.99 26.01
CA PHE A 332 -25.73 -4.76 26.34
C PHE A 332 -26.42 -4.02 25.15
N GLY A 333 -25.84 -2.93 24.67
CA GLY A 333 -26.37 -2.20 23.50
C GLY A 333 -26.46 -3.06 22.25
N ALA A 334 -25.45 -3.91 21.98
CA ALA A 334 -25.41 -4.81 20.85
C ALA A 334 -26.55 -5.84 20.82
N LYS A 335 -27.07 -6.27 21.99
CA LYS A 335 -28.22 -7.16 22.09
C LYS A 335 -29.53 -6.49 21.68
N GLU A 336 -29.62 -5.18 21.85
CA GLU A 336 -30.78 -4.35 21.54
C GLU A 336 -30.72 -3.72 20.17
N ALA A 337 -29.56 -3.83 19.50
CA ALA A 337 -29.31 -3.31 18.16
C ALA A 337 -30.12 -4.08 17.10
N THR A 338 -30.63 -3.35 16.12
CA THR A 338 -31.37 -3.92 14.99
C THR A 338 -30.61 -3.86 13.68
N GLY A 339 -29.45 -3.19 13.66
CA GLY A 339 -28.59 -3.04 12.48
C GLY A 339 -27.75 -4.28 12.22
N GLU A 340 -27.40 -4.47 10.97
CA GLU A 340 -26.46 -5.49 10.49
C GLU A 340 -25.03 -5.18 10.94
N TYR A 341 -24.70 -3.87 11.06
CA TYR A 341 -23.41 -3.37 11.48
C TYR A 341 -23.52 -2.65 12.83
N LEU A 342 -22.51 -2.83 13.67
CA LEU A 342 -22.41 -2.15 14.98
C LEU A 342 -21.26 -1.15 14.93
N LEU A 343 -21.54 0.11 15.23
CA LEU A 343 -20.56 1.17 15.39
C LEU A 343 -20.46 1.53 16.87
N LEU A 344 -19.30 1.32 17.50
CA LEU A 344 -19.04 1.74 18.86
C LEU A 344 -18.48 3.16 18.84
N LEU A 345 -19.20 4.12 19.44
CA LEU A 345 -18.86 5.54 19.39
C LEU A 345 -18.83 6.13 20.79
N ASN A 346 -17.83 6.93 21.11
CA ASN A 346 -17.79 7.68 22.36
C ASN A 346 -18.76 8.88 22.30
N ASN A 347 -19.31 9.26 23.46
CA ASN A 347 -20.25 10.38 23.58
C ASN A 347 -19.61 11.78 23.43
N ASP A 348 -18.30 11.89 23.42
CA ASP A 348 -17.49 13.13 23.27
C ASP A 348 -16.90 13.32 21.87
N THR A 349 -17.43 12.62 20.89
CA THR A 349 -17.01 12.74 19.48
C THR A 349 -17.89 13.67 18.68
N GLU A 350 -17.35 14.29 17.63
CA GLU A 350 -18.09 15.09 16.66
C GLU A 350 -17.80 14.61 15.24
N VAL A 351 -18.84 14.36 14.45
CA VAL A 351 -18.73 14.03 13.03
C VAL A 351 -18.17 15.22 12.27
N ILE A 352 -17.09 15.02 11.52
CA ILE A 352 -16.45 16.05 10.69
C ILE A 352 -16.86 15.86 9.23
N THR A 353 -16.68 14.66 8.70
CA THR A 353 -16.86 14.33 7.28
C THR A 353 -18.25 13.74 7.03
N PRO A 354 -19.07 14.26 6.09
CA PRO A 354 -20.42 13.76 5.85
C PRO A 354 -20.51 12.28 5.42
N ARG A 355 -19.49 11.76 4.79
CA ARG A 355 -19.39 10.33 4.35
C ARG A 355 -18.53 9.49 5.28
N TRP A 356 -18.63 9.71 6.59
CA TRP A 356 -17.85 8.98 7.59
C TRP A 356 -18.42 7.57 7.89
N LEU A 357 -19.71 7.39 7.70
CA LEU A 357 -20.48 6.17 7.92
C LEU A 357 -20.75 5.43 6.61
#